data_42928167ea75a2704d1572465ef8ad02
#
_entry.id   42928167ea75a2704d1572465ef8ad02
#
_cell.length_a   1.000
_cell.length_b   1.000
_cell.length_c   1.000
_cell.angle_alpha   90.00
_cell.angle_beta   90.00
_cell.angle_gamma   90.00
#
_symmetry.space_group_name_H-M   'P 1'
#
loop_
_entity.id
_entity.type
_entity.pdbx_description
1 polymer ?
#
loop_
_entity_poly.entity_id
_entity_poly.type
_entity_poly.pdbx_seq_one_letter_code
_entity_poly.pdbx_strand_id
1 'polypeptide(L)'
;DIISKQLLGVINMVVVNCFWNRNENYYLDSDWHGSKLKDGGPLFTQFSHFIDILYWLFGDIDNASSQFFSFNKKKYVEFEDSGIVKLNFSNKAIGVLNYSTAVWNKNFESSITILGEHGSVKIGGQYMDKILDCDIKEYNSPNIDDDIACNDYGGYTGSASNHDKMIENVVQVLLDKKNVHTNFIDGLHVVKIIESIYSSRN
;
A
#
# COMPACT_ATOMS: atom_id res chain seq x y z
N ASP A 1 -0.69 13.88 10.17
CA ASP A 1 -0.83 15.32 10.38
C ASP A 1 -1.34 16.07 9.15
N ILE A 2 -0.69 15.98 7.97
CA ILE A 2 -1.06 16.74 6.76
C ILE A 2 -2.53 16.52 6.38
N ILE A 3 -2.98 15.26 6.30
CA ILE A 3 -4.36 14.91 5.95
C ILE A 3 -5.32 15.28 7.07
N SER A 4 -5.03 14.90 8.33
CA SER A 4 -5.93 15.16 9.47
C SER A 4 -6.12 16.65 9.76
N LYS A 5 -5.12 17.48 9.46
CA LYS A 5 -5.19 18.94 9.58
C LYS A 5 -5.70 19.63 8.29
N GLN A 6 -6.06 18.84 7.27
CA GLN A 6 -6.56 19.34 5.97
C GLN A 6 -5.64 20.37 5.29
N LEU A 7 -4.32 20.24 5.47
CA LEU A 7 -3.36 21.22 4.94
C LEU A 7 -3.34 21.25 3.41
N LEU A 8 -3.72 20.16 2.75
CA LEU A 8 -3.82 20.09 1.29
C LEU A 8 -5.14 20.64 0.73
N GLY A 9 -6.09 21.06 1.59
CA GLY A 9 -7.44 21.40 1.16
C GLY A 9 -8.20 20.19 0.63
N VAL A 10 -9.03 20.39 -0.40
CA VAL A 10 -9.74 19.30 -1.09
C VAL A 10 -8.73 18.42 -1.80
N ILE A 11 -8.77 17.11 -1.54
CA ILE A 11 -7.92 16.14 -2.24
C ILE A 11 -8.52 15.87 -3.63
N ASN A 12 -7.72 16.08 -4.66
CA ASN A 12 -8.13 15.88 -6.06
C ASN A 12 -7.73 14.50 -6.57
N MET A 13 -6.46 14.11 -6.35
CA MET A 13 -5.91 12.87 -6.87
C MET A 13 -4.88 12.26 -5.93
N VAL A 14 -4.88 10.94 -5.89
CA VAL A 14 -3.86 10.12 -5.20
C VAL A 14 -3.29 9.11 -6.17
N VAL A 15 -1.96 9.06 -6.31
CA VAL A 15 -1.28 8.07 -7.17
C VAL A 15 -0.36 7.23 -6.31
N VAL A 16 -0.55 5.92 -6.40
CA VAL A 16 0.29 4.92 -5.71
C VAL A 16 1.05 4.13 -6.77
N ASN A 17 2.36 4.02 -6.61
CA ASN A 17 3.20 3.15 -7.42
C ASN A 17 3.92 2.13 -6.53
N CYS A 18 3.75 0.86 -6.87
CA CYS A 18 4.34 -0.28 -6.18
C CYS A 18 5.00 -1.21 -7.20
N PHE A 19 6.28 -1.01 -7.45
CA PHE A 19 7.02 -1.77 -8.46
C PHE A 19 8.09 -2.62 -7.78
N TRP A 20 7.75 -3.89 -7.55
CA TRP A 20 8.55 -4.84 -6.77
C TRP A 20 9.05 -6.01 -7.60
N ASN A 21 10.14 -6.58 -7.18
CA ASN A 21 10.61 -7.84 -7.72
C ASN A 21 10.09 -9.00 -6.85
N ARG A 22 9.49 -9.99 -7.51
CA ARG A 22 9.27 -11.32 -6.94
C ARG A 22 9.83 -12.32 -7.93
N ASN A 23 11.04 -12.78 -7.63
CA ASN A 23 11.77 -13.72 -8.47
C ASN A 23 11.22 -15.13 -8.37
N GLU A 24 11.86 -16.08 -9.05
CA GLU A 24 11.45 -17.49 -9.07
C GLU A 24 11.50 -18.12 -7.68
N ASN A 25 12.56 -17.86 -6.92
CA ASN A 25 12.75 -18.42 -5.59
C ASN A 25 11.63 -18.02 -4.63
N TYR A 26 11.16 -16.75 -4.71
CA TYR A 26 10.04 -16.30 -3.91
C TYR A 26 8.80 -17.19 -4.03
N TYR A 27 8.52 -17.70 -5.23
CA TYR A 27 7.37 -18.55 -5.48
C TYR A 27 7.66 -20.03 -5.21
N LEU A 28 8.85 -20.52 -5.56
CA LEU A 28 9.20 -21.94 -5.44
C LEU A 28 9.59 -22.38 -4.02
N ASP A 29 10.07 -21.45 -3.20
CA ASP A 29 10.44 -21.70 -1.79
C ASP A 29 9.21 -21.78 -0.86
N SER A 30 8.01 -21.68 -1.42
CA SER A 30 6.75 -21.69 -0.67
C SER A 30 5.73 -22.65 -1.30
N ASP A 31 4.97 -23.32 -0.47
CA ASP A 31 3.88 -24.21 -0.89
C ASP A 31 2.54 -23.51 -1.16
N TRP A 32 2.49 -22.19 -0.97
CA TRP A 32 1.27 -21.40 -1.14
C TRP A 32 1.42 -20.18 -2.06
N HIS A 33 2.63 -19.60 -2.20
CA HIS A 33 2.88 -18.48 -3.09
C HIS A 33 2.56 -18.86 -4.55
N GLY A 34 1.90 -17.97 -5.25
CA GLY A 34 1.52 -18.16 -6.65
C GLY A 34 0.23 -18.94 -6.87
N SER A 35 -0.30 -19.61 -5.84
CA SER A 35 -1.57 -20.33 -5.93
C SER A 35 -2.75 -19.40 -5.80
N LYS A 36 -3.66 -19.39 -6.77
CA LYS A 36 -4.87 -18.56 -6.72
C LYS A 36 -5.73 -18.87 -5.49
N LEU A 37 -5.77 -20.12 -5.06
CA LEU A 37 -6.59 -20.54 -3.91
C LEU A 37 -5.98 -20.13 -2.56
N LYS A 38 -4.64 -20.22 -2.44
CA LYS A 38 -3.96 -20.00 -1.16
C LYS A 38 -3.42 -18.57 -0.99
N ASP A 39 -2.86 -18.00 -2.06
CA ASP A 39 -2.26 -16.67 -2.11
C ASP A 39 -3.30 -15.58 -2.43
N GLY A 40 -4.26 -15.89 -3.31
CA GLY A 40 -5.32 -14.98 -3.74
C GLY A 40 -4.89 -13.92 -4.74
N GLY A 41 -3.59 -13.68 -4.88
CA GLY A 41 -2.99 -12.69 -5.79
C GLY A 41 -2.27 -11.55 -5.10
N PRO A 42 -1.52 -10.73 -5.87
CA PRO A 42 -0.61 -9.73 -5.32
C PRO A 42 -1.31 -8.62 -4.53
N LEU A 43 -2.56 -8.32 -4.79
CA LEU A 43 -3.30 -7.32 -4.01
C LEU A 43 -3.59 -7.80 -2.58
N PHE A 44 -3.72 -9.10 -2.35
CA PHE A 44 -3.92 -9.65 -1.00
C PHE A 44 -2.60 -9.77 -0.24
N THR A 45 -1.53 -10.20 -0.89
CA THR A 45 -0.30 -10.59 -0.19
C THR A 45 0.82 -9.58 -0.27
N GLN A 46 0.92 -8.81 -1.36
CA GLN A 46 2.01 -7.85 -1.56
C GLN A 46 1.56 -6.41 -1.36
N PHE A 47 0.38 -6.04 -1.87
CA PHE A 47 -0.03 -4.64 -2.00
C PHE A 47 -1.24 -4.27 -1.12
N SER A 48 -1.73 -5.18 -0.29
CA SER A 48 -2.81 -4.89 0.68
C SER A 48 -2.50 -3.71 1.59
N HIS A 49 -1.23 -3.54 1.98
CA HIS A 49 -0.78 -2.42 2.82
C HIS A 49 -1.05 -1.06 2.18
N PHE A 50 -0.92 -0.95 0.86
CA PHE A 50 -1.19 0.32 0.15
C PHE A 50 -2.68 0.59 0.04
N ILE A 51 -3.49 -0.46 -0.10
CA ILE A 51 -4.96 -0.34 -0.09
C ILE A 51 -5.45 0.06 1.30
N ASP A 52 -4.87 -0.51 2.35
CA ASP A 52 -5.14 -0.14 3.75
C ASP A 52 -4.80 1.33 4.01
N ILE A 53 -3.62 1.79 3.60
CA ILE A 53 -3.21 3.21 3.72
C ILE A 53 -4.17 4.12 2.93
N LEU A 54 -4.60 3.74 1.74
CA LEU A 54 -5.55 4.51 0.95
C LEU A 54 -6.90 4.62 1.67
N TYR A 55 -7.42 3.52 2.20
CA TYR A 55 -8.65 3.50 2.99
C TYR A 55 -8.50 4.35 4.27
N TRP A 56 -7.42 4.16 5.01
CA TRP A 56 -7.14 4.91 6.24
C TRP A 56 -7.05 6.43 6.03
N LEU A 57 -6.41 6.87 4.94
CA LEU A 57 -6.19 8.30 4.66
C LEU A 57 -7.38 8.98 3.99
N PHE A 58 -8.12 8.29 3.13
CA PHE A 58 -9.12 8.90 2.25
C PHE A 58 -10.54 8.34 2.43
N GLY A 59 -10.71 7.30 3.24
CA GLY A 59 -12.00 6.69 3.54
C GLY A 59 -12.50 5.73 2.45
N ASP A 60 -13.82 5.63 2.37
CA ASP A 60 -14.51 4.64 1.52
C ASP A 60 -14.29 4.87 0.02
N ILE A 61 -14.30 3.75 -0.70
CA ILE A 61 -14.17 3.68 -2.15
C ILE A 61 -15.52 3.29 -2.73
N ASP A 62 -16.14 4.19 -3.50
CA ASP A 62 -17.45 3.98 -4.12
C ASP A 62 -17.41 2.93 -5.22
N ASN A 63 -16.35 2.97 -6.05
CA ASN A 63 -16.14 2.00 -7.11
C ASN A 63 -14.67 1.93 -7.56
N ALA A 64 -14.35 0.81 -8.21
CA ALA A 64 -13.05 0.56 -8.82
C ALA A 64 -13.21 0.19 -10.30
N SER A 65 -12.14 0.37 -11.08
CA SER A 65 -11.98 -0.14 -12.43
C SER A 65 -10.55 -0.60 -12.61
N SER A 66 -10.33 -1.80 -13.12
CA SER A 66 -9.01 -2.43 -13.12
C SER A 66 -8.66 -3.13 -14.43
N GLN A 67 -7.37 -3.13 -14.73
CA GLN A 67 -6.78 -3.93 -15.82
C GLN A 67 -5.59 -4.71 -15.24
N PHE A 68 -5.55 -6.01 -15.52
CA PHE A 68 -4.54 -6.91 -15.02
C PHE A 68 -3.74 -7.54 -16.15
N PHE A 69 -2.44 -7.73 -15.90
CA PHE A 69 -1.49 -8.21 -16.89
C PHE A 69 -0.59 -9.29 -16.29
N SER A 70 -0.14 -10.23 -17.13
CA SER A 70 0.82 -11.28 -16.78
C SER A 70 1.98 -11.24 -17.75
N PHE A 71 3.01 -10.46 -17.42
CA PHE A 71 4.18 -10.29 -18.29
C PHE A 71 5.18 -11.44 -18.15
N ASN A 72 5.40 -11.93 -16.96
CA ASN A 72 6.40 -12.97 -16.69
C ASN A 72 5.90 -14.40 -16.97
N LYS A 73 4.62 -14.63 -17.21
CA LYS A 73 3.98 -15.93 -17.58
C LYS A 73 4.61 -17.15 -16.89
N LYS A 74 4.88 -17.06 -15.61
CA LYS A 74 5.50 -18.15 -14.84
C LYS A 74 4.48 -19.27 -14.66
N LYS A 75 4.84 -20.50 -15.01
CA LYS A 75 3.95 -21.67 -14.97
C LYS A 75 3.42 -22.02 -13.57
N TYR A 76 4.08 -21.52 -12.54
CA TYR A 76 3.75 -21.75 -11.13
C TYR A 76 3.01 -20.56 -10.49
N VAL A 77 2.61 -19.55 -11.27
CA VAL A 77 1.81 -18.41 -10.80
C VAL A 77 0.49 -18.38 -11.57
N GLU A 78 -0.61 -18.47 -10.83
CA GLU A 78 -1.97 -18.62 -11.36
C GLU A 78 -2.74 -17.31 -11.51
N PHE A 79 -2.11 -16.18 -11.20
CA PHE A 79 -2.71 -14.84 -11.24
C PHE A 79 -1.81 -13.84 -11.97
N GLU A 80 -2.26 -12.61 -12.06
CA GLU A 80 -1.52 -11.51 -12.68
C GLU A 80 -0.26 -11.16 -11.89
N ASP A 81 0.72 -10.55 -12.56
CA ASP A 81 1.90 -9.97 -11.94
C ASP A 81 1.90 -8.43 -11.94
N SER A 82 0.95 -7.82 -12.65
CA SER A 82 0.87 -6.37 -12.79
C SER A 82 -0.57 -5.91 -12.93
N GLY A 83 -0.85 -4.69 -12.50
CA GLY A 83 -2.18 -4.11 -12.62
C GLY A 83 -2.18 -2.58 -12.56
N ILE A 84 -3.21 -2.02 -13.20
CA ILE A 84 -3.57 -0.62 -13.13
C ILE A 84 -4.99 -0.56 -12.59
N VAL A 85 -5.18 0.15 -11.48
CA VAL A 85 -6.46 0.26 -10.80
C VAL A 85 -6.81 1.73 -10.65
N LYS A 86 -7.99 2.12 -11.13
CA LYS A 86 -8.61 3.40 -10.84
C LYS A 86 -9.60 3.21 -9.69
N LEU A 87 -9.54 4.10 -8.70
CA LEU A 87 -10.43 4.14 -7.54
C LEU A 87 -11.18 5.47 -7.52
N ASN A 88 -12.46 5.45 -7.24
CA ASN A 88 -13.23 6.66 -6.97
C ASN A 88 -13.59 6.65 -5.48
N PHE A 89 -13.06 7.60 -4.73
CA PHE A 89 -13.34 7.77 -3.31
C PHE A 89 -14.68 8.48 -3.09
N SER A 90 -15.36 8.19 -1.98
CA SER A 90 -16.62 8.84 -1.61
C SER A 90 -16.48 10.35 -1.41
N ASN A 91 -15.29 10.83 -1.05
CA ASN A 91 -14.94 12.25 -0.95
C ASN A 91 -14.67 12.93 -2.31
N LYS A 92 -14.90 12.21 -3.44
CA LYS A 92 -14.72 12.64 -4.85
C LYS A 92 -13.26 12.67 -5.33
N ALA A 93 -12.28 12.35 -4.50
CA ALA A 93 -10.92 12.17 -4.96
C ALA A 93 -10.82 10.97 -5.92
N ILE A 94 -9.87 11.03 -6.83
CA ILE A 94 -9.56 9.93 -7.74
C ILE A 94 -8.26 9.26 -7.29
N GLY A 95 -8.28 7.94 -7.10
CA GLY A 95 -7.12 7.14 -6.83
C GLY A 95 -6.63 6.39 -8.06
N VAL A 96 -5.32 6.25 -8.20
CA VAL A 96 -4.67 5.36 -9.17
C VAL A 96 -3.66 4.51 -8.43
N LEU A 97 -3.79 3.19 -8.52
CA LEU A 97 -2.82 2.24 -8.01
C LEU A 97 -2.19 1.51 -9.20
N ASN A 98 -0.90 1.72 -9.41
CA ASN A 98 -0.08 0.98 -10.35
C ASN A 98 0.80 0.00 -9.57
N TYR A 99 0.74 -1.27 -9.92
CA TYR A 99 1.56 -2.25 -9.25
C TYR A 99 2.16 -3.28 -10.22
N SER A 100 3.30 -3.81 -9.85
CA SER A 100 3.92 -4.93 -10.55
C SER A 100 4.82 -5.72 -9.59
N THR A 101 4.80 -7.04 -9.68
CA THR A 101 5.78 -7.95 -9.08
C THR A 101 6.83 -8.43 -10.10
N ALA A 102 6.75 -7.94 -11.34
CA ALA A 102 7.57 -8.35 -12.48
C ALA A 102 8.81 -7.47 -12.70
N VAL A 103 9.18 -6.64 -11.74
CA VAL A 103 10.35 -5.76 -11.85
C VAL A 103 11.64 -6.59 -11.87
N TRP A 104 12.61 -6.16 -12.68
CA TRP A 104 13.91 -6.83 -12.80
C TRP A 104 14.75 -6.70 -11.53
N ASN A 105 15.26 -7.81 -11.03
CA ASN A 105 16.30 -7.95 -10.02
C ASN A 105 15.94 -7.50 -8.58
N LYS A 106 15.40 -6.29 -8.36
CA LYS A 106 15.10 -5.74 -7.04
C LYS A 106 13.86 -4.85 -7.06
N ASN A 107 13.30 -4.56 -5.90
CA ASN A 107 12.24 -3.56 -5.77
C ASN A 107 12.73 -2.21 -6.32
N PHE A 108 11.89 -1.54 -7.09
CA PHE A 108 12.23 -0.31 -7.78
C PHE A 108 11.60 0.92 -7.13
N GLU A 109 10.29 0.88 -6.86
CA GLU A 109 9.56 2.01 -6.33
C GLU A 109 8.46 1.54 -5.37
N SER A 110 8.33 2.28 -4.27
CA SER A 110 7.13 2.37 -3.43
C SER A 110 6.88 3.85 -3.21
N SER A 111 5.74 4.36 -3.68
CA SER A 111 5.43 5.78 -3.48
C SER A 111 3.93 6.06 -3.44
N ILE A 112 3.57 7.13 -2.73
CA ILE A 112 2.24 7.73 -2.72
C ILE A 112 2.41 9.21 -3.01
N THR A 113 1.76 9.69 -4.07
CA THR A 113 1.66 11.12 -4.40
C THR A 113 0.24 11.58 -4.15
N ILE A 114 0.07 12.66 -3.41
CA ILE A 114 -1.23 13.24 -3.06
C ILE A 114 -1.27 14.67 -3.62
N LEU A 115 -2.28 14.96 -4.43
CA LEU A 115 -2.52 16.26 -5.02
C LEU A 115 -3.79 16.83 -4.41
N GLY A 116 -3.68 18.00 -3.81
CA GLY A 116 -4.79 18.72 -3.21
C GLY A 116 -4.91 20.16 -3.75
N GLU A 117 -5.92 20.87 -3.29
CA GLU A 117 -6.21 22.26 -3.67
C GLU A 117 -5.09 23.24 -3.24
N HIS A 118 -4.45 22.96 -2.10
CA HIS A 118 -3.48 23.84 -1.47
C HIS A 118 -2.06 23.30 -1.49
N GLY A 119 -1.80 22.26 -2.27
CA GLY A 119 -0.45 21.71 -2.43
C GLY A 119 -0.41 20.24 -2.80
N SER A 120 0.81 19.73 -2.80
CA SER A 120 1.11 18.34 -3.13
C SER A 120 2.16 17.77 -2.19
N VAL A 121 2.10 16.47 -1.98
CA VAL A 121 3.12 15.74 -1.23
C VAL A 121 3.39 14.39 -1.89
N LYS A 122 4.66 14.01 -1.98
CA LYS A 122 5.09 12.68 -2.40
C LYS A 122 5.87 12.01 -1.29
N ILE A 123 5.39 10.86 -0.87
CA ILE A 123 6.04 9.97 0.10
C ILE A 123 6.59 8.78 -0.68
N GLY A 124 7.77 8.30 -0.31
CA GLY A 124 8.39 7.16 -0.95
C GLY A 124 9.57 6.62 -0.16
N GLY A 125 10.54 6.06 -0.88
CA GLY A 125 11.59 5.25 -0.28
C GLY A 125 11.20 3.78 -0.27
N GLN A 126 12.17 2.91 -0.03
CA GLN A 126 11.92 1.46 -0.04
C GLN A 126 10.90 1.04 1.03
N TYR A 127 10.83 1.79 2.13
CA TYR A 127 9.97 1.51 3.28
C TYR A 127 8.87 2.56 3.49
N MET A 128 8.65 3.45 2.50
CA MET A 128 7.70 4.57 2.62
C MET A 128 8.03 5.53 3.79
N ASP A 129 9.29 5.72 4.03
CA ASP A 129 9.88 6.42 5.19
C ASP A 129 10.39 7.82 4.85
N LYS A 130 10.28 8.25 3.58
CA LYS A 130 10.82 9.52 3.10
C LYS A 130 9.77 10.41 2.49
N ILE A 131 9.82 11.70 2.82
CA ILE A 131 9.13 12.73 2.06
C ILE A 131 10.05 13.08 0.88
N LEU A 132 9.64 12.68 -0.33
CA LEU A 132 10.41 12.90 -1.56
C LEU A 132 10.19 14.30 -2.13
N ASP A 133 8.99 14.84 -1.93
CA ASP A 133 8.60 16.18 -2.36
C ASP A 133 7.43 16.67 -1.51
N CYS A 134 7.41 17.97 -1.17
CA CYS A 134 6.35 18.55 -0.38
C CYS A 134 6.28 20.06 -0.67
N ASP A 135 5.23 20.45 -1.38
CA ASP A 135 4.90 21.86 -1.66
C ASP A 135 3.47 22.11 -1.20
N ILE A 136 3.30 22.67 -0.02
CA ILE A 136 2.00 22.94 0.60
C ILE A 136 1.99 24.39 1.07
N LYS A 137 0.93 25.09 0.73
CA LYS A 137 0.72 26.48 1.07
C LYS A 137 0.92 26.73 2.57
N GLU A 138 1.83 27.65 2.91
CA GLU A 138 2.11 28.09 4.29
C GLU A 138 2.53 26.95 5.24
N TYR A 139 3.12 25.86 4.70
CA TYR A 139 3.58 24.72 5.48
C TYR A 139 5.04 24.39 5.16
N ASN A 140 5.84 24.29 6.19
CA ASN A 140 7.21 23.80 6.07
C ASN A 140 7.26 22.31 6.44
N SER A 141 7.66 21.50 5.48
CA SER A 141 7.82 20.06 5.71
C SER A 141 8.89 19.79 6.77
N PRO A 142 8.61 18.92 7.75
CA PRO A 142 9.65 18.49 8.67
C PRO A 142 10.71 17.70 7.91
N ASN A 143 11.96 17.83 8.34
CA ASN A 143 13.03 16.96 7.89
C ASN A 143 12.83 15.61 8.59
N ILE A 144 12.58 14.54 7.84
CA ILE A 144 12.48 13.17 8.37
C ILE A 144 13.76 12.45 7.96
N ASP A 145 14.78 12.56 8.80
CA ASP A 145 16.11 11.95 8.58
C ASP A 145 16.31 10.63 9.37
N ASP A 146 15.26 10.09 9.95
CA ASP A 146 15.38 8.85 10.71
C ASP A 146 15.51 7.64 9.78
N ASP A 147 16.67 7.00 9.79
CA ASP A 147 16.86 5.68 9.20
C ASP A 147 15.99 4.66 9.95
N ILE A 148 14.85 4.34 9.37
CA ILE A 148 13.95 3.32 9.93
C ILE A 148 14.57 1.95 9.70
N ALA A 149 14.77 1.19 10.79
CA ALA A 149 15.23 -0.18 10.70
C ALA A 149 14.25 -1.02 9.86
N CYS A 150 14.80 -1.81 8.94
CA CYS A 150 14.02 -2.74 8.14
C CYS A 150 14.13 -4.17 8.70
N ASN A 151 13.15 -5.00 8.36
CA ASN A 151 13.21 -6.43 8.62
C ASN A 151 14.14 -7.09 7.58
N ASP A 152 15.16 -7.80 8.05
CA ASP A 152 16.02 -8.63 7.21
C ASP A 152 15.60 -10.10 7.36
N TYR A 153 15.15 -10.69 6.26
CA TYR A 153 14.75 -12.10 6.18
C TYR A 153 15.82 -12.98 5.51
N GLY A 154 17.06 -12.48 5.38
CA GLY A 154 18.19 -13.19 4.79
C GLY A 154 18.15 -13.31 3.26
N GLY A 155 17.01 -13.62 2.67
CA GLY A 155 16.83 -13.70 1.21
C GLY A 155 16.30 -12.40 0.58
N TYR A 156 15.66 -11.55 1.36
CA TYR A 156 15.18 -10.22 0.96
C TYR A 156 14.99 -9.31 2.17
N THR A 157 15.08 -8.03 1.96
CA THR A 157 14.79 -7.01 2.97
C THR A 157 13.31 -6.66 2.89
N GLY A 158 12.62 -6.82 4.01
CA GLY A 158 11.17 -6.60 4.11
C GLY A 158 10.77 -5.15 4.36
N SER A 159 9.59 -4.98 4.94
CA SER A 159 9.03 -3.67 5.33
C SER A 159 9.75 -3.08 6.55
N ALA A 160 9.40 -1.84 6.91
CA ALA A 160 9.84 -1.21 8.15
C ALA A 160 9.50 -2.07 9.38
N SER A 161 10.43 -2.16 10.32
CA SER A 161 10.30 -2.97 11.53
C SER A 161 9.47 -2.22 12.59
N ASN A 162 8.14 -2.29 12.51
CA ASN A 162 7.20 -1.65 13.43
C ASN A 162 6.34 -2.65 14.23
N HIS A 163 6.70 -3.94 14.24
CA HIS A 163 5.94 -4.96 14.96
C HIS A 163 5.93 -4.75 16.47
N ASP A 164 7.00 -4.19 17.02
CA ASP A 164 7.11 -3.79 18.42
C ASP A 164 6.00 -2.81 18.83
N LYS A 165 5.75 -1.79 18.01
CA LYS A 165 4.70 -0.80 18.24
C LYS A 165 3.30 -1.41 18.23
N MET A 166 3.06 -2.38 17.33
CA MET A 166 1.81 -3.12 17.28
C MET A 166 1.62 -3.95 18.55
N ILE A 167 2.63 -4.71 18.96
CA ILE A 167 2.59 -5.52 20.17
C ILE A 167 2.41 -4.63 21.42
N GLU A 168 3.11 -3.50 21.48
CA GLU A 168 2.92 -2.52 22.55
C GLU A 168 1.47 -2.03 22.63
N ASN A 169 0.84 -1.71 21.49
CA ASN A 169 -0.56 -1.31 21.47
C ASN A 169 -1.47 -2.41 22.00
N VAL A 170 -1.27 -3.67 21.61
CA VAL A 170 -2.05 -4.81 22.14
C VAL A 170 -1.93 -4.89 23.66
N VAL A 171 -0.71 -4.80 24.19
CA VAL A 171 -0.48 -4.82 25.66
C VAL A 171 -1.18 -3.65 26.35
N GLN A 172 -1.09 -2.44 25.79
CA GLN A 172 -1.74 -1.25 26.37
C GLN A 172 -3.28 -1.35 26.31
N VAL A 173 -3.84 -1.94 25.28
CA VAL A 173 -5.29 -2.21 25.19
C VAL A 173 -5.72 -3.22 26.26
N LEU A 174 -4.98 -4.32 26.43
CA LEU A 174 -5.27 -5.33 27.45
C LEU A 174 -5.16 -4.79 28.89
N LEU A 175 -4.41 -3.72 29.10
CA LEU A 175 -4.30 -3.02 30.37
C LEU A 175 -5.29 -1.87 30.52
N ASP A 176 -6.27 -1.73 29.63
CA ASP A 176 -7.26 -0.65 29.57
C ASP A 176 -6.66 0.78 29.54
N LYS A 177 -5.45 0.92 29.00
CA LYS A 177 -4.73 2.19 28.94
C LYS A 177 -4.84 2.92 27.60
N LYS A 178 -5.16 2.21 26.53
CA LYS A 178 -5.30 2.77 25.17
C LYS A 178 -6.40 2.06 24.41
N ASN A 179 -6.87 2.69 23.33
CA ASN A 179 -7.74 2.06 22.35
C ASN A 179 -6.93 1.20 21.37
N VAL A 180 -7.58 0.21 20.76
CA VAL A 180 -7.01 -0.55 19.66
C VAL A 180 -6.78 0.36 18.46
N HIS A 181 -5.58 0.33 17.88
CA HIS A 181 -5.23 1.15 16.73
C HIS A 181 -5.81 0.59 15.42
N THR A 182 -5.77 -0.72 15.25
CA THR A 182 -6.27 -1.41 14.06
C THR A 182 -7.16 -2.56 14.50
N ASN A 183 -8.41 -2.54 14.11
CA ASN A 183 -9.37 -3.56 14.46
C ASN A 183 -9.70 -4.46 13.25
N PHE A 184 -10.41 -5.57 13.48
CA PHE A 184 -10.73 -6.52 12.41
C PHE A 184 -11.73 -5.96 11.37
N ILE A 185 -12.51 -4.93 11.73
CA ILE A 185 -13.43 -4.26 10.78
C ILE A 185 -12.62 -3.49 9.72
N ASP A 186 -11.52 -2.84 10.12
CA ASP A 186 -10.63 -2.16 9.18
C ASP A 186 -10.06 -3.17 8.17
N GLY A 187 -9.57 -4.33 8.66
CA GLY A 187 -9.11 -5.43 7.81
C GLY A 187 -10.20 -5.98 6.87
N LEU A 188 -11.45 -6.08 7.35
CA LEU A 188 -12.58 -6.49 6.53
C LEU A 188 -12.86 -5.48 5.39
N HIS A 189 -12.76 -4.18 5.65
CA HIS A 189 -12.91 -3.14 4.62
C HIS A 189 -11.83 -3.28 3.54
N VAL A 190 -10.58 -3.48 3.94
CA VAL A 190 -9.48 -3.71 2.98
C VAL A 190 -9.74 -4.93 2.09
N VAL A 191 -10.16 -6.05 2.67
CA VAL A 191 -10.52 -7.26 1.91
C VAL A 191 -11.65 -6.98 0.91
N LYS A 192 -12.72 -6.31 1.33
CA LYS A 192 -13.84 -5.93 0.45
C LYS A 192 -13.41 -5.03 -0.70
N ILE A 193 -12.50 -4.08 -0.45
CA ILE A 193 -11.95 -3.22 -1.49
C ILE A 193 -11.16 -4.06 -2.51
N ILE A 194 -10.30 -4.97 -2.05
CA ILE A 194 -9.54 -5.86 -2.93
C ILE A 194 -10.47 -6.74 -3.77
N GLU A 195 -11.49 -7.34 -3.17
CA GLU A 195 -12.51 -8.13 -3.89
C GLU A 195 -13.25 -7.28 -4.93
N SER A 196 -13.61 -6.04 -4.60
CA SER A 196 -14.22 -5.10 -5.55
C SER A 196 -13.28 -4.79 -6.71
N ILE A 197 -12.00 -4.58 -6.45
CA ILE A 197 -10.98 -4.36 -7.49
C ILE A 197 -10.90 -5.56 -8.43
N TYR A 198 -10.79 -6.79 -7.89
CA TYR A 198 -10.74 -8.00 -8.71
C TYR A 198 -12.05 -8.24 -9.51
N SER A 199 -13.19 -7.88 -8.93
CA SER A 199 -14.50 -8.00 -9.59
C SER A 199 -14.71 -6.95 -10.69
N SER A 200 -13.97 -5.84 -10.66
CA SER A 200 -14.06 -4.74 -11.64
C SER A 200 -13.19 -4.95 -12.89
N ARG A 201 -12.66 -6.14 -13.08
CA ARG A 201 -11.78 -6.50 -14.19
C ARG A 201 -12.47 -6.27 -15.55
N ASN A 202 -11.90 -5.41 -16.36
CA ASN A 202 -12.27 -5.16 -17.76
C ASN A 202 -11.42 -5.99 -18.72
#